data_9e4088c06537bfa8515dde66bfdb95e7
#
_entry.id   9e4088c06537bfa8515dde66bfdb95e7
#
_cell.length_a   1.000
_cell.length_b   1.000
_cell.length_c   1.000
_cell.angle_alpha   90.00
_cell.angle_beta   90.00
_cell.angle_gamma   90.00
#
_symmetry.space_group_name_H-M   'P 1'
#
loop_
_entity.id
_entity.type
_entity.pdbx_description
1 polymer ?
#
loop_
_entity_poly.entity_id
_entity_poly.type
_entity_poly.pdbx_seq_one_letter_code
_entity_poly.pdbx_strand_id
1 'polypeptide(L)'
;MTLELVVLDLAGTTLHDPDAVGVAFRGAMAAVGVTPPPEQVTAVMGLPKPEAVKLLLSQAGRDPSADEVQAVHADFVARMKQYYATSPEVREIPGATHLIAQLRQAGIRVAFNTGFSRDITDLVLTRLNWHPPTGCDAVLCSDEVARGRPYPDMIFELMRRLGIRDPKKVAKVGDTAADLGEGSAAGCGWVIGVTTCTHTAEQLRPHPHTHLADSLAEVQRLLLG
;
A
#
# COMPACT_ATOMS: atom_id res chain seq x y z
N MET A 1 -1.12 -26.05 0.15
CA MET A 1 -2.10 -25.26 -0.65
C MET A 1 -1.32 -24.57 -1.76
N THR A 2 -1.84 -24.56 -2.99
CA THR A 2 -1.14 -23.90 -4.10
C THR A 2 -1.52 -22.42 -4.12
N LEU A 3 -0.53 -21.54 -4.04
CA LEU A 3 -0.71 -20.08 -4.16
C LEU A 3 -1.14 -19.72 -5.59
N GLU A 4 -2.15 -18.87 -5.75
CA GLU A 4 -2.67 -18.46 -7.06
C GLU A 4 -2.51 -16.95 -7.32
N LEU A 5 -2.49 -16.12 -6.25
CA LEU A 5 -2.40 -14.67 -6.34
C LEU A 5 -1.53 -14.11 -5.21
N VAL A 6 -0.64 -13.19 -5.55
CA VAL A 6 0.06 -12.33 -4.59
C VAL A 6 -0.39 -10.89 -4.80
N VAL A 7 -0.91 -10.25 -3.75
CA VAL A 7 -1.29 -8.85 -3.73
C VAL A 7 -0.23 -8.08 -2.96
N LEU A 8 0.52 -7.26 -3.65
CA LEU A 8 1.61 -6.44 -3.13
C LEU A 8 1.13 -5.01 -2.90
N ASP A 9 1.50 -4.42 -1.77
CA ASP A 9 1.42 -2.97 -1.63
C ASP A 9 2.54 -2.27 -2.42
N LEU A 10 2.40 -0.96 -2.64
CA LEU A 10 3.39 -0.14 -3.34
C LEU A 10 4.38 0.53 -2.37
N ALA A 11 4.00 1.67 -1.77
CA ALA A 11 4.91 2.52 -1.01
C ALA A 11 5.37 1.86 0.30
N GLY A 12 6.68 1.66 0.45
CA GLY A 12 7.27 0.97 1.61
C GLY A 12 7.37 -0.55 1.45
N THR A 13 6.66 -1.15 0.49
CA THR A 13 6.65 -2.59 0.24
C THR A 13 7.43 -2.96 -1.03
N THR A 14 7.07 -2.40 -2.18
CA THR A 14 7.73 -2.63 -3.47
C THR A 14 8.37 -1.37 -4.02
N LEU A 15 7.80 -0.21 -3.73
CA LEU A 15 8.30 1.11 -4.07
C LEU A 15 9.04 1.69 -2.86
N HIS A 16 10.29 2.12 -3.07
CA HIS A 16 11.08 2.81 -2.04
C HIS A 16 10.40 4.13 -1.65
N ASP A 17 10.15 4.32 -0.36
CA ASP A 17 9.62 5.55 0.21
C ASP A 17 10.55 6.05 1.34
N PRO A 18 11.40 7.04 1.08
CA PRO A 18 12.24 7.66 2.11
C PRO A 18 11.45 8.69 2.95
N ASP A 19 10.23 8.37 3.36
CA ASP A 19 9.26 9.25 4.03
C ASP A 19 8.57 10.29 3.10
N ALA A 20 8.55 10.05 1.79
CA ALA A 20 7.91 10.99 0.86
C ALA A 20 6.40 11.17 1.15
N VAL A 21 5.71 10.08 1.48
CA VAL A 21 4.29 10.11 1.89
C VAL A 21 4.12 10.92 3.18
N GLY A 22 4.97 10.70 4.18
CA GLY A 22 4.94 11.46 5.44
C GLY A 22 5.23 12.94 5.24
N VAL A 23 6.20 13.29 4.42
CA VAL A 23 6.53 14.69 4.06
C VAL A 23 5.33 15.35 3.38
N ALA A 24 4.66 14.66 2.44
CA ALA A 24 3.49 15.19 1.75
C ALA A 24 2.31 15.42 2.72
N PHE A 25 2.04 14.47 3.65
CA PHE A 25 1.03 14.66 4.69
C PHE A 25 1.34 15.86 5.58
N ARG A 26 2.54 15.93 6.13
CA ARG A 26 2.95 17.05 6.99
C ARG A 26 2.85 18.39 6.26
N GLY A 27 3.25 18.43 4.99
CA GLY A 27 3.14 19.63 4.16
C GLY A 27 1.70 20.07 3.91
N ALA A 28 0.80 19.15 3.58
CA ALA A 28 -0.61 19.44 3.36
C ALA A 28 -1.31 19.85 4.66
N MET A 29 -1.00 19.22 5.78
CA MET A 29 -1.54 19.58 7.09
C MET A 29 -1.02 20.94 7.57
N ALA A 30 0.25 21.26 7.35
CA ALA A 30 0.85 22.55 7.69
C ALA A 30 0.20 23.71 6.91
N ALA A 31 -0.24 23.49 5.67
CA ALA A 31 -0.96 24.49 4.87
C ALA A 31 -2.28 24.94 5.51
N VAL A 32 -2.88 24.10 6.37
CA VAL A 32 -4.09 24.44 7.14
C VAL A 32 -3.78 24.68 8.64
N GLY A 33 -2.51 24.91 8.99
CA GLY A 33 -2.09 25.25 10.35
C GLY A 33 -2.08 24.07 11.34
N VAL A 34 -1.98 22.85 10.85
CA VAL A 34 -1.88 21.64 11.69
C VAL A 34 -0.52 20.99 11.53
N THR A 35 0.13 20.65 12.63
CA THR A 35 1.44 19.99 12.64
C THR A 35 1.30 18.66 13.39
N PRO A 36 0.93 17.56 12.71
CA PRO A 36 0.78 16.27 13.36
C PRO A 36 2.17 15.73 13.79
N PRO A 37 2.28 15.14 14.97
CA PRO A 37 3.51 14.47 15.38
C PRO A 37 3.78 13.24 14.49
N PRO A 38 5.05 12.84 14.32
CA PRO A 38 5.43 11.76 13.40
C PRO A 38 4.68 10.44 13.63
N GLU A 39 4.44 10.08 14.89
CA GLU A 39 3.72 8.86 15.26
C GLU A 39 2.26 8.86 14.79
N GLN A 40 1.59 10.02 14.76
CA GLN A 40 0.23 10.12 14.23
C GLN A 40 0.21 9.94 12.71
N VAL A 41 1.22 10.49 12.00
CA VAL A 41 1.36 10.28 10.56
C VAL A 41 1.64 8.81 10.25
N THR A 42 2.52 8.17 11.02
CA THR A 42 2.80 6.73 10.86
C THR A 42 1.55 5.87 11.10
N ALA A 43 0.74 6.21 12.09
CA ALA A 43 -0.48 5.46 12.43
C ALA A 43 -1.55 5.47 11.32
N VAL A 44 -1.53 6.44 10.42
CA VAL A 44 -2.48 6.53 9.29
C VAL A 44 -1.90 6.02 7.96
N MET A 45 -0.65 5.54 7.96
CA MET A 45 -0.07 4.94 6.75
C MET A 45 -0.84 3.70 6.32
N GLY A 46 -0.92 3.49 5.01
CA GLY A 46 -1.67 2.38 4.41
C GLY A 46 -3.18 2.62 4.27
N LEU A 47 -3.77 3.58 5.01
CA LEU A 47 -5.19 3.94 4.89
C LEU A 47 -5.48 4.71 3.58
N PRO A 48 -6.77 4.74 3.13
CA PRO A 48 -7.23 5.66 2.10
C PRO A 48 -6.91 7.11 2.50
N LYS A 49 -6.38 7.88 1.57
CA LYS A 49 -5.82 9.21 1.90
C LYS A 49 -6.83 10.22 2.45
N PRO A 50 -8.08 10.29 1.97
CA PRO A 50 -9.10 11.15 2.59
C PRO A 50 -9.40 10.77 4.05
N GLU A 51 -9.43 9.46 4.37
CA GLU A 51 -9.64 8.98 5.75
C GLU A 51 -8.46 9.35 6.65
N ALA A 52 -7.22 9.17 6.15
CA ALA A 52 -6.01 9.56 6.85
C ALA A 52 -6.01 11.07 7.18
N VAL A 53 -6.34 11.91 6.19
CA VAL A 53 -6.48 13.38 6.38
C VAL A 53 -7.52 13.70 7.45
N LYS A 54 -8.71 13.10 7.36
CA LYS A 54 -9.78 13.29 8.34
C LYS A 54 -9.34 12.94 9.76
N LEU A 55 -8.67 11.79 9.92
CA LEU A 55 -8.15 11.34 11.22
C LEU A 55 -7.10 12.31 11.77
N LEU A 56 -6.15 12.77 10.98
CA LEU A 56 -5.12 13.71 11.40
C LEU A 56 -5.71 15.06 11.83
N LEU A 57 -6.72 15.58 11.10
CA LEU A 57 -7.44 16.80 11.47
C LEU A 57 -8.22 16.62 12.78
N SER A 58 -8.89 15.48 12.94
CA SER A 58 -9.66 15.18 14.16
C SER A 58 -8.74 15.01 15.39
N GLN A 59 -7.57 14.36 15.23
CA GLN A 59 -6.56 14.25 16.29
C GLN A 59 -5.98 15.60 16.70
N ALA A 60 -5.99 16.58 15.80
CA ALA A 60 -5.63 17.97 16.10
C ALA A 60 -6.77 18.79 16.76
N GLY A 61 -7.86 18.12 17.17
CA GLY A 61 -9.00 18.76 17.84
C GLY A 61 -9.96 19.47 16.91
N ARG A 62 -9.91 19.21 15.59
CA ARG A 62 -10.85 19.76 14.60
C ARG A 62 -12.04 18.82 14.37
N ASP A 63 -13.14 19.40 13.91
CA ASP A 63 -14.27 18.67 13.31
C ASP A 63 -14.33 19.03 11.82
N PRO A 64 -13.52 18.34 10.97
CA PRO A 64 -13.33 18.76 9.59
C PRO A 64 -14.57 18.49 8.74
N SER A 65 -14.99 19.50 7.97
CA SER A 65 -15.99 19.33 6.93
C SER A 65 -15.44 18.45 5.79
N ALA A 66 -16.34 17.90 4.96
CA ALA A 66 -15.95 17.16 3.78
C ALA A 66 -15.10 18.02 2.81
N ASP A 67 -15.42 19.30 2.66
CA ASP A 67 -14.69 20.23 1.81
C ASP A 67 -13.27 20.50 2.34
N GLU A 68 -13.10 20.62 3.65
CA GLU A 68 -11.77 20.77 4.27
C GLU A 68 -10.92 19.52 4.05
N VAL A 69 -11.46 18.34 4.27
CA VAL A 69 -10.77 17.06 3.99
C VAL A 69 -10.36 16.99 2.53
N GLN A 70 -11.26 17.35 1.62
CA GLN A 70 -10.99 17.33 0.18
C GLN A 70 -9.90 18.33 -0.22
N ALA A 71 -9.89 19.53 0.35
CA ALA A 71 -8.87 20.54 0.06
C ALA A 71 -7.47 20.09 0.52
N VAL A 72 -7.35 19.56 1.75
CA VAL A 72 -6.09 19.03 2.27
C VAL A 72 -5.63 17.79 1.46
N HIS A 73 -6.57 16.91 1.10
CA HIS A 73 -6.28 15.77 0.25
C HIS A 73 -5.78 16.20 -1.14
N ALA A 74 -6.37 17.22 -1.74
CA ALA A 74 -5.93 17.75 -3.03
C ALA A 74 -4.48 18.29 -2.98
N ASP A 75 -4.11 19.01 -1.92
CA ASP A 75 -2.73 19.47 -1.71
C ASP A 75 -1.77 18.28 -1.50
N PHE A 76 -2.16 17.28 -0.71
CA PHE A 76 -1.39 16.03 -0.58
C PHE A 76 -1.15 15.37 -1.95
N VAL A 77 -2.20 15.20 -2.76
CA VAL A 77 -2.11 14.60 -4.11
C VAL A 77 -1.17 15.41 -5.01
N ALA A 78 -1.26 16.74 -4.98
CA ALA A 78 -0.38 17.61 -5.77
C ALA A 78 1.09 17.41 -5.40
N ARG A 79 1.42 17.34 -4.09
CA ARG A 79 2.79 17.09 -3.60
C ARG A 79 3.31 15.72 -4.03
N MET A 80 2.48 14.68 -3.89
CA MET A 80 2.84 13.33 -4.30
C MET A 80 3.07 13.23 -5.81
N LYS A 81 2.20 13.84 -6.62
CA LYS A 81 2.39 13.90 -8.08
C LYS A 81 3.67 14.59 -8.47
N GLN A 82 4.00 15.73 -7.84
CA GLN A 82 5.26 16.41 -8.07
C GLN A 82 6.45 15.51 -7.70
N TYR A 83 6.41 14.86 -6.53
CA TYR A 83 7.49 13.96 -6.10
C TYR A 83 7.68 12.81 -7.09
N TYR A 84 6.63 12.06 -7.42
CA TYR A 84 6.73 10.92 -8.33
C TYR A 84 7.07 11.30 -9.78
N ALA A 85 6.73 12.51 -10.21
CA ALA A 85 7.12 12.98 -11.54
C ALA A 85 8.60 13.35 -11.64
N THR A 86 9.20 13.90 -10.58
CA THR A 86 10.51 14.59 -10.69
C THR A 86 11.62 14.01 -9.83
N SER A 87 11.32 13.32 -8.72
CA SER A 87 12.34 12.86 -7.80
C SER A 87 13.20 11.75 -8.39
N PRO A 88 14.53 11.83 -8.28
CA PRO A 88 15.45 10.74 -8.65
C PRO A 88 15.37 9.54 -7.68
N GLU A 89 14.77 9.71 -6.51
CA GLU A 89 14.67 8.67 -5.49
C GLU A 89 13.53 7.67 -5.74
N VAL A 90 12.69 7.93 -6.76
CA VAL A 90 11.63 7.00 -7.16
C VAL A 90 12.26 5.77 -7.81
N ARG A 91 12.34 4.71 -7.04
CA ARG A 91 12.95 3.42 -7.41
C ARG A 91 12.25 2.29 -6.67
N GLU A 92 12.47 1.08 -7.12
CA GLU A 92 11.98 -0.11 -6.43
C GLU A 92 12.70 -0.35 -5.10
N ILE A 93 12.03 -1.02 -4.17
CA ILE A 93 12.70 -1.72 -3.07
C ILE A 93 13.51 -2.88 -3.67
N PRO A 94 14.76 -3.10 -3.20
CA PRO A 94 15.63 -4.12 -3.78
C PRO A 94 14.93 -5.47 -3.93
N GLY A 95 14.91 -5.96 -5.16
CA GLY A 95 14.33 -7.26 -5.50
C GLY A 95 12.83 -7.26 -5.87
N ALA A 96 12.14 -6.11 -5.91
CA ALA A 96 10.71 -6.08 -6.21
C ALA A 96 10.40 -6.60 -7.63
N THR A 97 11.07 -6.06 -8.65
CA THR A 97 10.90 -6.54 -10.03
C THR A 97 11.29 -8.01 -10.17
N HIS A 98 12.33 -8.45 -9.48
CA HIS A 98 12.75 -9.86 -9.48
C HIS A 98 11.67 -10.76 -8.86
N LEU A 99 11.14 -10.41 -7.69
CA LEU A 99 10.06 -11.15 -7.03
C LEU A 99 8.84 -11.27 -7.94
N ILE A 100 8.40 -10.17 -8.55
CA ILE A 100 7.26 -10.14 -9.49
C ILE A 100 7.51 -11.12 -10.65
N ALA A 101 8.70 -11.10 -11.25
CA ALA A 101 9.05 -11.98 -12.35
C ALA A 101 9.05 -13.47 -11.93
N GLN A 102 9.62 -13.80 -10.78
CA GLN A 102 9.67 -15.17 -10.25
C GLN A 102 8.27 -15.73 -9.94
N LEU A 103 7.41 -14.93 -9.30
CA LEU A 103 6.03 -15.32 -9.03
C LEU A 103 5.27 -15.62 -10.33
N ARG A 104 5.40 -14.76 -11.33
CA ARG A 104 4.73 -14.93 -12.63
C ARG A 104 5.29 -16.12 -13.40
N GLN A 105 6.59 -16.38 -13.36
CA GLN A 105 7.21 -17.59 -13.93
C GLN A 105 6.69 -18.88 -13.28
N ALA A 106 6.39 -18.84 -11.98
CA ALA A 106 5.75 -19.94 -11.25
C ALA A 106 4.24 -20.09 -11.55
N GLY A 107 3.67 -19.27 -12.44
CA GLY A 107 2.25 -19.29 -12.78
C GLY A 107 1.35 -18.60 -11.76
N ILE A 108 1.92 -17.86 -10.82
CA ILE A 108 1.19 -17.12 -9.78
C ILE A 108 0.86 -15.72 -10.33
N ARG A 109 -0.40 -15.31 -10.21
CA ARG A 109 -0.81 -13.94 -10.55
C ARG A 109 -0.22 -12.94 -9.57
N VAL A 110 0.18 -11.77 -10.07
CA VAL A 110 0.69 -10.67 -9.25
C VAL A 110 -0.16 -9.43 -9.46
N ALA A 111 -0.68 -8.87 -8.39
CA ALA A 111 -1.43 -7.62 -8.42
C ALA A 111 -0.87 -6.63 -7.42
N PHE A 112 -1.03 -5.35 -7.72
CA PHE A 112 -0.82 -4.28 -6.75
C PHE A 112 -2.14 -3.78 -6.20
N ASN A 113 -2.18 -3.45 -4.90
CA ASN A 113 -3.19 -2.58 -4.34
C ASN A 113 -2.56 -1.50 -3.47
N THR A 114 -3.18 -0.34 -3.37
CA THR A 114 -2.57 0.81 -2.70
C THR A 114 -3.59 1.74 -2.09
N GLY A 115 -3.20 2.44 -1.02
CA GLY A 115 -3.96 3.57 -0.46
C GLY A 115 -3.83 4.86 -1.29
N PHE A 116 -3.08 4.87 -2.39
CA PHE A 116 -3.05 5.99 -3.33
C PHE A 116 -4.29 6.02 -4.22
N SER A 117 -4.55 7.20 -4.79
CA SER A 117 -5.48 7.37 -5.89
C SER A 117 -4.89 6.87 -7.22
N ARG A 118 -5.76 6.64 -8.20
CA ARG A 118 -5.35 6.15 -9.54
C ARG A 118 -4.28 7.02 -10.18
N ASP A 119 -4.43 8.32 -10.14
CA ASP A 119 -3.52 9.25 -10.82
C ASP A 119 -2.10 9.31 -10.19
N ILE A 120 -1.95 9.10 -8.89
CA ILE A 120 -0.64 8.92 -8.26
C ILE A 120 -0.06 7.55 -8.66
N THR A 121 -0.88 6.51 -8.62
CA THR A 121 -0.46 5.16 -8.92
C THR A 121 0.06 5.03 -10.34
N ASP A 122 -0.61 5.63 -11.31
CA ASP A 122 -0.19 5.59 -12.73
C ASP A 122 1.17 6.25 -12.96
N LEU A 123 1.52 7.31 -12.21
CA LEU A 123 2.86 7.89 -12.25
C LEU A 123 3.92 6.90 -11.74
N VAL A 124 3.65 6.22 -10.62
CA VAL A 124 4.55 5.20 -10.07
C VAL A 124 4.75 4.05 -11.05
N LEU A 125 3.66 3.51 -11.58
CA LEU A 125 3.70 2.39 -12.53
C LEU A 125 4.47 2.76 -13.81
N THR A 126 4.30 3.99 -14.29
CA THR A 126 5.04 4.50 -15.45
C THR A 126 6.54 4.58 -15.17
N ARG A 127 6.92 5.13 -14.01
CA ARG A 127 8.33 5.30 -13.62
C ARG A 127 9.05 3.96 -13.44
N LEU A 128 8.35 2.93 -12.96
CA LEU A 128 8.91 1.61 -12.65
C LEU A 128 8.62 0.57 -13.75
N ASN A 129 7.88 0.94 -14.80
CA ASN A 129 7.46 0.03 -15.86
C ASN A 129 6.68 -1.19 -15.35
N TRP A 130 5.75 -0.95 -14.39
CA TRP A 130 4.97 -2.00 -13.74
C TRP A 130 3.51 -2.07 -14.19
N HIS A 131 3.17 -1.46 -15.33
CA HIS A 131 1.81 -1.51 -15.87
C HIS A 131 1.37 -2.94 -16.27
N PRO A 132 0.07 -3.28 -16.07
CA PRO A 132 -0.49 -4.48 -16.67
C PRO A 132 -0.46 -4.40 -18.21
N PRO A 133 -0.30 -5.53 -18.94
CA PRO A 133 -0.10 -6.88 -18.41
C PRO A 133 1.38 -7.26 -18.25
N THR A 134 2.32 -6.37 -18.56
CA THR A 134 3.76 -6.68 -18.61
C THR A 134 4.40 -6.70 -17.23
N GLY A 135 4.18 -5.68 -16.42
CA GLY A 135 4.76 -5.54 -15.08
C GLY A 135 3.98 -6.28 -13.99
N CYS A 136 2.66 -6.38 -14.11
CA CYS A 136 1.78 -7.12 -13.19
C CYS A 136 0.53 -7.60 -13.93
N ASP A 137 -0.37 -8.32 -13.23
CA ASP A 137 -1.63 -8.80 -13.83
C ASP A 137 -2.81 -7.86 -13.56
N ALA A 138 -2.80 -7.13 -12.46
CA ALA A 138 -3.84 -6.13 -12.13
C ALA A 138 -3.33 -5.10 -11.12
N VAL A 139 -4.00 -3.95 -11.07
CA VAL A 139 -3.76 -2.87 -10.10
C VAL A 139 -5.09 -2.33 -9.62
N LEU A 140 -5.20 -2.09 -8.31
CA LEU A 140 -6.38 -1.49 -7.71
C LEU A 140 -6.00 -0.41 -6.69
N CYS A 141 -6.66 0.73 -6.78
CA CYS A 141 -6.43 1.90 -5.95
C CYS A 141 -7.58 2.09 -4.95
N SER A 142 -7.30 2.77 -3.85
CA SER A 142 -8.30 2.97 -2.79
C SER A 142 -9.54 3.76 -3.24
N ASP A 143 -9.41 4.60 -4.27
CA ASP A 143 -10.52 5.38 -4.86
C ASP A 143 -11.39 4.59 -5.86
N GLU A 144 -11.07 3.31 -6.10
CA GLU A 144 -11.81 2.43 -7.01
C GLU A 144 -12.74 1.43 -6.27
N VAL A 145 -12.81 1.50 -4.95
CA VAL A 145 -13.63 0.62 -4.10
C VAL A 145 -14.44 1.44 -3.11
N ALA A 146 -15.51 0.83 -2.57
CA ALA A 146 -16.34 1.50 -1.57
C ALA A 146 -15.59 1.72 -0.24
N ARG A 147 -14.76 0.76 0.17
CA ARG A 147 -13.97 0.82 1.40
C ARG A 147 -12.55 0.34 1.11
N GLY A 148 -11.58 1.22 1.33
CA GLY A 148 -10.17 0.86 1.30
C GLY A 148 -9.72 0.12 2.56
N ARG A 149 -8.43 -0.08 2.72
CA ARG A 149 -7.83 -0.74 3.90
C ARG A 149 -8.29 -0.11 5.21
N PRO A 150 -8.48 -0.89 6.24
CA PRO A 150 -8.17 -2.33 6.38
C PRO A 150 -9.31 -3.27 5.91
N TYR A 151 -10.31 -2.77 5.20
CA TYR A 151 -11.40 -3.59 4.65
C TYR A 151 -10.90 -4.42 3.45
N PRO A 152 -11.49 -5.60 3.20
CA PRO A 152 -11.00 -6.56 2.20
C PRO A 152 -11.43 -6.26 0.77
N ASP A 153 -12.14 -5.15 0.54
CA ASP A 153 -12.85 -4.85 -0.70
C ASP A 153 -11.90 -4.86 -1.93
N MET A 154 -10.67 -4.32 -1.79
CA MET A 154 -9.69 -4.32 -2.88
C MET A 154 -9.18 -5.74 -3.19
N ILE A 155 -8.93 -6.57 -2.18
CA ILE A 155 -8.49 -7.96 -2.40
C ILE A 155 -9.60 -8.75 -3.10
N PHE A 156 -10.83 -8.63 -2.66
CA PHE A 156 -11.96 -9.34 -3.29
C PHE A 156 -12.20 -8.89 -4.74
N GLU A 157 -12.04 -7.59 -5.02
CA GLU A 157 -12.18 -7.10 -6.39
C GLU A 157 -11.02 -7.58 -7.29
N LEU A 158 -9.79 -7.64 -6.79
CA LEU A 158 -8.66 -8.24 -7.52
C LEU A 158 -8.88 -9.73 -7.77
N MET A 159 -9.35 -10.47 -6.78
CA MET A 159 -9.70 -11.90 -6.92
C MET A 159 -10.76 -12.08 -8.02
N ARG A 160 -11.82 -11.25 -8.00
CA ARG A 160 -12.89 -11.28 -9.02
C ARG A 160 -12.35 -11.00 -10.42
N ARG A 161 -11.51 -9.95 -10.59
CA ARG A 161 -10.90 -9.59 -11.89
C ARG A 161 -10.01 -10.69 -12.44
N LEU A 162 -9.28 -11.39 -11.56
CA LEU A 162 -8.30 -12.41 -11.93
C LEU A 162 -8.86 -13.85 -11.89
N GLY A 163 -10.13 -14.02 -11.55
CA GLY A 163 -10.80 -15.34 -11.52
C GLY A 163 -10.40 -16.22 -10.34
N ILE A 164 -9.84 -15.65 -9.27
CA ILE A 164 -9.46 -16.37 -8.05
C ILE A 164 -10.67 -16.49 -7.13
N ARG A 165 -10.97 -17.68 -6.65
CA ARG A 165 -12.19 -17.94 -5.86
C ARG A 165 -11.92 -18.18 -4.37
N ASP A 166 -10.75 -18.69 -4.05
CA ASP A 166 -10.40 -19.10 -2.68
C ASP A 166 -9.36 -18.14 -2.09
N PRO A 167 -9.74 -17.32 -1.09
CA PRO A 167 -8.81 -16.39 -0.45
C PRO A 167 -7.65 -17.11 0.26
N LYS A 168 -7.80 -18.39 0.60
CA LYS A 168 -6.71 -19.20 1.16
C LYS A 168 -5.55 -19.40 0.17
N LYS A 169 -5.78 -19.17 -1.11
CA LYS A 169 -4.78 -19.21 -2.18
C LYS A 169 -4.20 -17.82 -2.54
N VAL A 170 -4.49 -16.83 -1.70
CA VAL A 170 -4.02 -15.44 -1.87
C VAL A 170 -3.00 -15.11 -0.79
N ALA A 171 -1.92 -14.44 -1.20
CA ALA A 171 -0.99 -13.79 -0.29
C ALA A 171 -1.20 -12.28 -0.35
N LYS A 172 -1.32 -11.62 0.82
CA LYS A 172 -1.20 -10.17 0.97
C LYS A 172 0.16 -9.85 1.55
N VAL A 173 0.89 -8.93 0.92
CA VAL A 173 2.19 -8.44 1.38
C VAL A 173 2.13 -6.92 1.52
N GLY A 174 2.55 -6.40 2.66
CA GLY A 174 2.55 -4.96 2.92
C GLY A 174 3.37 -4.60 4.16
N ASP A 175 3.69 -3.32 4.34
CA ASP A 175 4.56 -2.83 5.41
C ASP A 175 3.79 -2.06 6.51
N THR A 176 2.45 -2.06 6.44
CA THR A 176 1.60 -1.35 7.40
C THR A 176 0.60 -2.25 8.12
N ALA A 177 0.15 -1.81 9.29
CA ALA A 177 -0.95 -2.45 10.02
C ALA A 177 -2.24 -2.55 9.18
N ALA A 178 -2.49 -1.57 8.31
CA ALA A 178 -3.65 -1.56 7.41
C ALA A 178 -3.58 -2.69 6.36
N ASP A 179 -2.38 -3.03 5.87
CA ASP A 179 -2.16 -4.17 4.97
C ASP A 179 -2.45 -5.50 5.65
N LEU A 180 -1.94 -5.68 6.86
CA LEU A 180 -2.15 -6.90 7.64
C LEU A 180 -3.63 -7.07 7.98
N GLY A 181 -4.31 -5.97 8.34
CA GLY A 181 -5.75 -5.93 8.57
C GLY A 181 -6.55 -6.34 7.34
N GLU A 182 -6.21 -5.78 6.17
CA GLU A 182 -6.86 -6.10 4.89
C GLU A 182 -6.71 -7.57 4.52
N GLY A 183 -5.48 -8.10 4.56
CA GLY A 183 -5.21 -9.50 4.23
C GLY A 183 -5.93 -10.47 5.17
N SER A 184 -5.96 -10.16 6.46
CA SER A 184 -6.66 -10.96 7.48
C SER A 184 -8.17 -10.89 7.32
N ALA A 185 -8.72 -9.70 7.07
CA ALA A 185 -10.15 -9.52 6.83
C ALA A 185 -10.63 -10.23 5.55
N ALA A 186 -9.78 -10.30 4.52
CA ALA A 186 -10.05 -11.08 3.31
C ALA A 186 -9.94 -12.59 3.53
N GLY A 187 -9.34 -13.04 4.61
CA GLY A 187 -9.08 -14.46 4.90
C GLY A 187 -7.96 -15.06 4.07
N CYS A 188 -7.00 -14.24 3.64
CA CYS A 188 -5.83 -14.68 2.87
C CYS A 188 -5.08 -15.83 3.57
N GLY A 189 -4.54 -16.76 2.77
CA GLY A 189 -3.74 -17.87 3.29
C GLY A 189 -2.37 -17.42 3.81
N TRP A 190 -1.82 -16.36 3.23
CA TRP A 190 -0.61 -15.69 3.67
C TRP A 190 -0.88 -14.20 3.88
N VAL A 191 -0.57 -13.70 5.06
CA VAL A 191 -0.58 -12.29 5.42
C VAL A 191 0.82 -11.96 5.90
N ILE A 192 1.61 -11.33 5.05
CA ILE A 192 3.04 -11.11 5.26
C ILE A 192 3.30 -9.63 5.50
N GLY A 193 3.77 -9.31 6.69
CA GLY A 193 4.28 -7.99 7.02
C GLY A 193 5.75 -7.87 6.62
N VAL A 194 6.12 -6.83 5.85
CA VAL A 194 7.53 -6.53 5.56
C VAL A 194 7.99 -5.34 6.38
N THR A 195 9.21 -5.43 6.92
CA THR A 195 9.79 -4.39 7.79
C THR A 195 10.78 -3.51 7.00
N THR A 196 10.48 -3.29 5.74
CA THR A 196 11.37 -2.59 4.79
C THR A 196 11.32 -1.08 4.93
N CYS A 197 10.23 -0.50 5.49
CA CYS A 197 10.04 0.95 5.49
C CYS A 197 9.24 1.47 6.69
N THR A 198 7.89 1.46 6.62
CA THR A 198 7.01 2.26 7.49
C THR A 198 6.97 1.77 8.93
N HIS A 199 6.84 0.45 9.13
CA HIS A 199 6.73 -0.14 10.46
C HIS A 199 7.86 -1.13 10.76
N THR A 200 8.29 -1.14 12.02
CA THR A 200 9.21 -2.16 12.54
C THR A 200 8.46 -3.47 12.83
N ALA A 201 9.22 -4.56 12.99
CA ALA A 201 8.64 -5.85 13.40
C ALA A 201 7.87 -5.77 14.73
N GLU A 202 8.33 -4.94 15.67
CA GLU A 202 7.65 -4.73 16.96
C GLU A 202 6.29 -4.06 16.78
N GLN A 203 6.20 -3.10 15.85
CA GLN A 203 4.96 -2.40 15.54
C GLN A 203 3.97 -3.27 14.77
N LEU A 204 4.45 -4.17 13.89
CA LEU A 204 3.59 -5.08 13.14
C LEU A 204 3.13 -6.30 13.94
N ARG A 205 3.93 -6.78 14.91
CA ARG A 205 3.66 -8.00 15.68
C ARG A 205 2.29 -8.06 16.37
N PRO A 206 1.71 -6.95 16.90
CA PRO A 206 0.36 -6.98 17.50
C PRO A 206 -0.77 -7.18 16.50
N HIS A 207 -0.52 -6.99 15.20
CA HIS A 207 -1.54 -7.09 14.16
C HIS A 207 -1.62 -8.52 13.59
N PRO A 208 -2.79 -8.95 13.10
CA PRO A 208 -2.95 -10.30 12.55
C PRO A 208 -2.05 -10.51 11.33
N HIS A 209 -1.17 -11.50 11.38
CA HIS A 209 -0.28 -11.87 10.28
C HIS A 209 0.05 -13.36 10.33
N THR A 210 0.53 -13.91 9.22
CA THR A 210 1.09 -15.26 9.17
C THR A 210 2.61 -15.25 9.31
N HIS A 211 3.26 -14.24 8.70
CA HIS A 211 4.71 -14.08 8.70
C HIS A 211 5.11 -12.61 8.79
N LEU A 212 6.29 -12.35 9.35
CA LEU A 212 7.01 -11.10 9.20
C LEU A 212 8.31 -11.39 8.45
N ALA A 213 8.65 -10.54 7.49
CA ALA A 213 9.85 -10.67 6.65
C ALA A 213 10.65 -9.36 6.69
N ASP A 214 11.97 -9.44 6.67
CA ASP A 214 12.86 -8.29 6.66
C ASP A 214 13.21 -7.79 5.24
N SER A 215 12.85 -8.58 4.22
CA SER A 215 13.18 -8.29 2.82
C SER A 215 12.24 -8.98 1.84
N LEU A 216 12.19 -8.49 0.61
CA LEU A 216 11.45 -9.17 -0.46
C LEU A 216 12.10 -10.50 -0.87
N ALA A 217 13.40 -10.68 -0.62
CA ALA A 217 14.06 -11.99 -0.80
C ALA A 217 13.52 -13.03 0.19
N GLU A 218 13.22 -12.62 1.43
CA GLU A 218 12.58 -13.50 2.39
C GLU A 218 11.11 -13.80 2.01
N VAL A 219 10.36 -12.80 1.55
CA VAL A 219 9.01 -13.01 0.99
C VAL A 219 9.05 -14.04 -0.14
N GLN A 220 10.03 -13.95 -1.05
CA GLN A 220 10.20 -14.93 -2.12
C GLN A 220 10.38 -16.35 -1.58
N ARG A 221 11.25 -16.54 -0.58
CA ARG A 221 11.47 -17.87 0.05
C ARG A 221 10.20 -18.42 0.71
N LEU A 222 9.43 -17.55 1.37
CA LEU A 222 8.17 -17.94 2.03
C LEU A 222 7.11 -18.40 1.02
N LEU A 223 7.08 -17.81 -0.17
CA LEU A 223 6.03 -18.05 -1.17
C LEU A 223 6.40 -19.11 -2.21
N LEU A 224 7.70 -19.27 -2.52
CA LEU A 224 8.17 -20.17 -3.59
C LEU A 224 8.97 -21.37 -3.07
N GLY A 225 9.44 -21.37 -1.81
CA GLY A 225 10.24 -22.42 -1.18
C GLY A 225 11.72 -22.17 -1.36
#